data_d1983e0d33d1ef3d8a33eb5a4164c137
#
_entry.id   d1983e0d33d1ef3d8a33eb5a4164c137
#
_cell.length_a   1.000
_cell.length_b   1.000
_cell.length_c   1.000
_cell.angle_alpha   90.00
_cell.angle_beta   90.00
_cell.angle_gamma   90.00
#
_symmetry.space_group_name_H-M   'P 1'
#
loop_
_entity.id
_entity.type
_entity.pdbx_description
1 polymer ?
#
loop_
_entity_poly.entity_id
_entity_poly.type
_entity_poly.pdbx_seq_one_letter_code
_entity_poly.pdbx_strand_id
1 'polypeptide(L)'
;MNEEAIGCMEISDLLRQENVYMIQAQPIEVREQLKALYFARMQELKADKELKEQVKRMFKAFDKAEQEMADAYTKENAKKNADISLAFDGKGQPLSTIDNFLLILRNDKEFESLRFNQLSYSPEHIVDGKLERWQDKDDSKARFYIEQKYKIHNREKLDDALRILFAEREYHPIKQIIEAVEWDGVSRIQELFIKWLKCEDTPYIREVTRLVFAGGIHRLYNAGCKFDDVAVLIGTKQGEGKSSFVRWLAIKDEFFTEVTEIEGQKGVEAIEGAWVCEIAELLAVTKSKEVEAVKSYITKLVDRYRRPFDRRTTDHKRQCVFIGTTNKEQFLTDKTGNRRWYPVKVNSSGYDLHDNKEEIQADILQAWAEAKYLYDKGELQPYADRNLLKDIREKQEAAVEDDYRVGMIADYIGRKDKVCVLELWKNALDNEFSKPSRRESNELALILQSLGWERGKVEHHSAFGNQLFWYRRTPKKLPEIDDDLEM
;
A
#
# COMPACT_ATOMS: atom_id res chain seq x y z
N MET A 1 22.52 -7.76 -0.79
CA MET A 1 23.36 -8.90 -0.30
C MET A 1 24.68 -8.35 0.17
N ASN A 2 25.19 -8.82 1.31
CA ASN A 2 26.50 -8.42 1.87
C ASN A 2 27.46 -9.63 1.94
N GLU A 3 28.72 -9.38 2.29
CA GLU A 3 29.78 -10.40 2.34
C GLU A 3 29.51 -11.50 3.39
N GLU A 4 28.97 -11.13 4.55
CA GLU A 4 28.64 -12.05 5.65
C GLU A 4 27.52 -13.02 5.25
N ALA A 5 26.48 -12.51 4.56
CA ALA A 5 25.39 -13.34 4.07
C ALA A 5 25.88 -14.43 3.10
N ILE A 6 26.79 -14.09 2.18
CA ILE A 6 27.40 -15.07 1.28
C ILE A 6 28.22 -16.12 2.06
N GLY A 7 28.94 -15.68 3.10
CA GLY A 7 29.71 -16.56 3.96
C GLY A 7 28.90 -17.63 4.70
N CYS A 8 27.62 -17.37 4.95
CA CYS A 8 26.72 -18.29 5.66
C CYS A 8 25.89 -19.19 4.73
N MET A 9 25.92 -18.99 3.40
CA MET A 9 25.12 -19.76 2.46
C MET A 9 25.49 -21.22 2.37
N GLU A 10 24.49 -22.09 2.21
CA GLU A 10 24.60 -23.48 1.84
C GLU A 10 24.52 -23.66 0.31
N ILE A 11 24.77 -24.88 -0.19
CA ILE A 11 24.73 -25.17 -1.64
C ILE A 11 23.35 -24.86 -2.24
N SER A 12 22.28 -25.16 -1.51
CA SER A 12 20.89 -24.86 -1.93
C SER A 12 20.65 -23.40 -2.13
N ASP A 13 21.24 -22.54 -1.28
CA ASP A 13 21.09 -21.09 -1.36
C ASP A 13 21.86 -20.51 -2.54
N LEU A 14 23.05 -21.05 -2.82
CA LEU A 14 23.86 -20.65 -3.95
C LEU A 14 23.26 -21.04 -5.32
N LEU A 15 22.23 -21.86 -5.33
CA LEU A 15 21.47 -22.21 -6.54
C LEU A 15 20.23 -21.36 -6.76
N ARG A 16 19.87 -20.51 -5.80
CA ARG A 16 18.69 -19.64 -5.92
C ARG A 16 18.99 -18.47 -6.85
N GLN A 17 18.14 -18.30 -7.82
CA GLN A 17 18.24 -17.24 -8.83
C GLN A 17 18.15 -15.84 -8.20
N GLU A 18 17.39 -15.72 -7.09
CA GLU A 18 17.23 -14.50 -6.31
C GLU A 18 18.57 -14.00 -5.73
N ASN A 19 19.43 -14.90 -5.26
CA ASN A 19 20.72 -14.53 -4.71
C ASN A 19 21.67 -14.00 -5.78
N VAL A 20 21.62 -14.56 -6.97
CA VAL A 20 22.33 -14.05 -8.14
C VAL A 20 21.79 -12.66 -8.52
N TYR A 21 20.45 -12.49 -8.53
CA TYR A 21 19.83 -11.21 -8.80
C TYR A 21 20.22 -10.13 -7.77
N MET A 22 20.23 -10.46 -6.47
CA MET A 22 20.63 -9.52 -5.42
C MET A 22 22.08 -9.04 -5.54
N ILE A 23 22.97 -9.88 -6.06
CA ILE A 23 24.36 -9.49 -6.37
C ILE A 23 24.37 -8.57 -7.61
N GLN A 24 23.64 -8.93 -8.66
CA GLN A 24 23.58 -8.15 -9.89
C GLN A 24 22.94 -6.76 -9.72
N ALA A 25 22.04 -6.61 -8.75
CA ALA A 25 21.42 -5.33 -8.41
C ALA A 25 22.38 -4.36 -7.66
N GLN A 26 23.59 -4.80 -7.29
CA GLN A 26 24.56 -3.92 -6.64
C GLN A 26 25.35 -3.07 -7.65
N PRO A 27 25.97 -1.94 -7.22
CA PRO A 27 26.89 -1.17 -8.04
C PRO A 27 28.03 -2.05 -8.59
N ILE A 28 28.51 -1.77 -9.79
CA ILE A 28 29.50 -2.59 -10.52
C ILE A 28 30.72 -2.93 -9.65
N GLU A 29 31.24 -1.97 -8.90
CA GLU A 29 32.42 -2.15 -8.06
C GLU A 29 32.18 -3.18 -6.94
N VAL A 30 31.00 -3.17 -6.34
CA VAL A 30 30.60 -4.11 -5.28
C VAL A 30 30.19 -5.46 -5.87
N ARG A 31 29.57 -5.47 -7.04
CA ARG A 31 29.09 -6.67 -7.74
C ARG A 31 30.21 -7.68 -8.00
N GLU A 32 31.35 -7.23 -8.52
CA GLU A 32 32.47 -8.12 -8.82
C GLU A 32 33.10 -8.71 -7.57
N GLN A 33 33.16 -7.94 -6.47
CA GLN A 33 33.63 -8.47 -5.17
C GLN A 33 32.69 -9.55 -4.64
N LEU A 34 31.40 -9.30 -4.67
CA LEU A 34 30.39 -10.25 -4.20
C LEU A 34 30.33 -11.52 -5.08
N LYS A 35 30.48 -11.39 -6.41
CA LYS A 35 30.63 -12.54 -7.31
C LYS A 35 31.82 -13.42 -6.93
N ALA A 36 32.98 -12.80 -6.67
CA ALA A 36 34.19 -13.52 -6.29
C ALA A 36 33.98 -14.31 -4.97
N LEU A 37 33.38 -13.67 -3.97
CA LEU A 37 33.03 -14.31 -2.69
C LEU A 37 32.02 -15.45 -2.87
N TYR A 38 31.04 -15.28 -3.73
CA TYR A 38 30.04 -16.30 -4.05
C TYR A 38 30.69 -17.57 -4.64
N PHE A 39 31.59 -17.40 -5.58
CA PHE A 39 32.34 -18.53 -6.13
C PHE A 39 33.36 -19.13 -5.15
N ALA A 40 33.98 -18.32 -4.29
CA ALA A 40 34.84 -18.80 -3.22
C ALA A 40 34.04 -19.69 -2.24
N ARG A 41 32.84 -19.24 -1.85
CA ARG A 41 31.94 -20.03 -0.99
C ARG A 41 31.54 -21.37 -1.61
N MET A 42 31.25 -21.40 -2.92
CA MET A 42 31.02 -22.65 -3.65
C MET A 42 32.22 -23.61 -3.63
N GLN A 43 33.44 -23.07 -3.60
CA GLN A 43 34.65 -23.92 -3.47
C GLN A 43 34.80 -24.50 -2.08
N GLU A 44 34.57 -23.70 -1.03
CA GLU A 44 34.59 -24.13 0.37
C GLU A 44 33.59 -25.26 0.63
N LEU A 45 32.37 -25.13 0.11
CA LEU A 45 31.32 -26.14 0.22
C LEU A 45 31.51 -27.35 -0.70
N LYS A 46 32.64 -27.40 -1.45
CA LYS A 46 32.98 -28.50 -2.37
C LYS A 46 31.89 -28.79 -3.41
N ALA A 47 31.18 -27.72 -3.86
CA ALA A 47 30.18 -27.82 -4.92
C ALA A 47 30.78 -28.52 -6.14
N ASP A 48 30.04 -29.44 -6.75
CA ASP A 48 30.49 -30.18 -7.92
C ASP A 48 30.61 -29.28 -9.16
N LYS A 49 31.15 -29.86 -10.24
CA LYS A 49 31.41 -29.09 -11.48
C LYS A 49 30.11 -28.63 -12.15
N GLU A 50 29.05 -29.42 -12.05
CA GLU A 50 27.77 -29.16 -12.69
C GLU A 50 27.05 -27.98 -12.02
N LEU A 51 27.03 -27.96 -10.69
CA LEU A 51 26.49 -26.86 -9.88
C LEU A 51 27.23 -25.54 -10.13
N LYS A 52 28.55 -25.57 -10.19
CA LYS A 52 29.38 -24.40 -10.52
C LYS A 52 29.06 -23.85 -11.91
N GLU A 53 28.86 -24.73 -12.88
CA GLU A 53 28.48 -24.31 -14.24
C GLU A 53 27.04 -23.80 -14.32
N GLN A 54 26.13 -24.33 -13.51
CA GLN A 54 24.77 -23.82 -13.42
C GLN A 54 24.76 -22.37 -12.90
N VAL A 55 25.43 -22.08 -11.79
CA VAL A 55 25.53 -20.73 -11.22
C VAL A 55 26.23 -19.78 -12.19
N LYS A 56 27.30 -20.23 -12.87
CA LYS A 56 27.93 -19.41 -13.92
C LYS A 56 26.98 -19.07 -15.07
N ARG A 57 26.11 -20.01 -15.46
CA ARG A 57 25.09 -19.74 -16.49
C ARG A 57 24.07 -18.70 -16.01
N MET A 58 23.67 -18.75 -14.73
CA MET A 58 22.78 -17.75 -14.14
C MET A 58 23.41 -16.35 -14.21
N PHE A 59 24.61 -16.15 -13.68
CA PHE A 59 25.31 -14.87 -13.79
C PHE A 59 25.48 -14.43 -15.24
N LYS A 60 25.90 -15.34 -16.13
CA LYS A 60 26.07 -15.06 -17.54
C LYS A 60 24.76 -14.69 -18.26
N ALA A 61 23.64 -15.29 -17.85
CA ALA A 61 22.34 -14.93 -18.41
C ALA A 61 21.93 -13.52 -18.01
N PHE A 62 22.18 -13.12 -16.76
CA PHE A 62 21.96 -11.76 -16.32
C PHE A 62 22.90 -10.76 -16.98
N ASP A 63 24.21 -11.05 -17.02
CA ASP A 63 25.20 -10.21 -17.72
C ASP A 63 24.82 -10.04 -19.21
N LYS A 64 24.34 -11.15 -19.83
CA LYS A 64 23.90 -11.12 -21.24
C LYS A 64 22.64 -10.29 -21.43
N ALA A 65 21.65 -10.41 -20.55
CA ALA A 65 20.44 -9.61 -20.60
C ALA A 65 20.73 -8.11 -20.37
N GLU A 66 21.60 -7.79 -19.42
CA GLU A 66 22.08 -6.43 -19.17
C GLU A 66 22.86 -5.90 -20.38
N GLN A 67 23.73 -6.73 -20.99
CA GLN A 67 24.48 -6.38 -22.18
C GLN A 67 23.57 -6.23 -23.41
N GLU A 68 22.58 -7.10 -23.60
CA GLU A 68 21.59 -7.00 -24.67
C GLU A 68 20.72 -5.75 -24.53
N MET A 69 20.35 -5.38 -23.30
CA MET A 69 19.69 -4.11 -23.01
C MET A 69 20.62 -2.92 -23.31
N ALA A 70 21.88 -3.00 -22.87
CA ALA A 70 22.89 -1.97 -23.15
C ALA A 70 23.21 -1.88 -24.64
N ASP A 71 23.29 -3.02 -25.33
CA ASP A 71 23.57 -3.07 -26.80
C ASP A 71 22.35 -2.63 -27.63
N ALA A 72 21.12 -3.01 -27.20
CA ALA A 72 19.90 -2.48 -27.82
C ALA A 72 19.81 -0.97 -27.61
N TYR A 73 20.12 -0.49 -26.44
CA TYR A 73 20.23 0.91 -26.07
C TYR A 73 21.34 1.60 -26.87
N THR A 74 22.53 0.98 -27.00
CA THR A 74 23.65 1.51 -27.77
C THR A 74 23.40 1.48 -29.29
N LYS A 75 22.72 0.45 -29.83
CA LYS A 75 22.30 0.37 -31.22
C LYS A 75 21.21 1.37 -31.56
N GLU A 76 20.28 1.58 -30.66
CA GLU A 76 19.26 2.61 -30.79
C GLU A 76 19.91 4.00 -30.74
N ASN A 77 20.93 4.18 -29.92
CA ASN A 77 21.70 5.42 -29.77
C ASN A 77 22.72 5.64 -30.92
N ALA A 78 23.31 4.60 -31.47
CA ALA A 78 24.14 4.71 -32.64
C ALA A 78 23.36 5.18 -33.88
N LYS A 79 22.07 4.84 -33.96
CA LYS A 79 21.14 5.43 -34.94
C LYS A 79 20.77 6.89 -34.62
N LYS A 80 20.83 7.29 -33.35
CA LYS A 80 20.52 8.65 -32.89
C LYS A 80 21.72 9.62 -32.93
N ASN A 81 22.94 9.13 -33.07
CA ASN A 81 24.15 9.95 -33.20
C ASN A 81 24.38 10.45 -34.64
N ALA A 82 23.50 10.15 -35.63
CA ALA A 82 23.42 10.87 -36.85
C ALA A 82 23.01 12.32 -36.54
N ASP A 83 23.68 13.31 -37.14
CA ASP A 83 23.45 14.74 -36.92
C ASP A 83 21.97 15.06 -36.78
N ILE A 84 21.58 15.68 -35.62
CA ILE A 84 20.20 16.09 -35.36
C ILE A 84 19.83 17.12 -36.43
N SER A 85 19.01 16.71 -37.40
CA SER A 85 18.61 17.55 -38.51
C SER A 85 17.52 18.52 -38.07
N LEU A 86 17.91 19.70 -37.63
CA LEU A 86 16.98 20.76 -37.22
C LEU A 86 16.37 21.46 -38.45
N ALA A 87 15.21 22.04 -38.31
CA ALA A 87 14.63 22.97 -39.26
C ALA A 87 15.24 24.36 -39.08
N PHE A 88 15.60 25.00 -40.20
CA PHE A 88 16.25 26.31 -40.26
C PHE A 88 15.34 27.35 -40.91
N ASP A 89 15.58 28.61 -40.62
CA ASP A 89 14.97 29.72 -41.30
C ASP A 89 15.69 30.02 -42.62
N GLY A 90 15.14 30.97 -43.41
CA GLY A 90 15.77 31.38 -44.71
C GLY A 90 17.13 32.06 -44.56
N LYS A 91 17.62 32.30 -43.33
CA LYS A 91 18.94 32.89 -43.05
C LYS A 91 19.91 31.86 -42.48
N GLY A 92 19.52 30.58 -42.42
CA GLY A 92 20.35 29.50 -41.90
C GLY A 92 20.42 29.46 -40.36
N GLN A 93 19.48 30.11 -39.64
CA GLN A 93 19.39 30.01 -38.21
C GLN A 93 18.40 28.93 -37.84
N PRO A 94 18.70 28.07 -36.83
CA PRO A 94 17.79 27.04 -36.39
C PRO A 94 16.50 27.64 -35.77
N LEU A 95 15.35 27.11 -36.18
CA LEU A 95 14.05 27.61 -35.74
C LEU A 95 13.78 27.17 -34.29
N SER A 96 13.33 28.11 -33.48
CA SER A 96 12.82 27.81 -32.12
C SER A 96 11.39 27.27 -32.18
N THR A 97 11.21 26.04 -32.69
CA THR A 97 9.92 25.33 -32.76
C THR A 97 9.85 24.19 -31.75
N ILE A 98 8.63 23.78 -31.40
CA ILE A 98 8.44 22.59 -30.51
C ILE A 98 9.08 21.35 -31.14
N ASP A 99 8.98 21.20 -32.46
CA ASP A 99 9.55 20.07 -33.19
C ASP A 99 11.08 20.02 -33.08
N ASN A 100 11.78 21.14 -33.27
CA ASN A 100 13.22 21.18 -33.06
C ASN A 100 13.65 20.88 -31.62
N PHE A 101 12.90 21.39 -30.62
CA PHE A 101 13.14 21.04 -29.23
C PHE A 101 12.91 19.55 -28.98
N LEU A 102 11.86 18.94 -29.52
CA LEU A 102 11.61 17.52 -29.43
C LEU A 102 12.70 16.67 -30.09
N LEU A 103 13.16 17.08 -31.30
CA LEU A 103 14.27 16.41 -31.97
C LEU A 103 15.54 16.40 -31.09
N ILE A 104 15.86 17.52 -30.47
CA ILE A 104 16.99 17.62 -29.52
C ILE A 104 16.77 16.72 -28.34
N LEU A 105 15.62 16.85 -27.63
CA LEU A 105 15.31 16.09 -26.41
C LEU A 105 15.26 14.58 -26.65
N ARG A 106 14.85 14.12 -27.83
CA ARG A 106 14.80 12.69 -28.19
C ARG A 106 16.15 12.10 -28.55
N ASN A 107 17.07 12.90 -29.13
CA ASN A 107 18.27 12.41 -29.78
C ASN A 107 19.57 12.85 -29.10
N ASP A 108 19.57 13.88 -28.28
CA ASP A 108 20.77 14.29 -27.53
C ASP A 108 20.93 13.45 -26.26
N LYS A 109 22.16 12.97 -26.04
CA LYS A 109 22.55 12.14 -24.90
C LYS A 109 22.27 12.80 -23.56
N GLU A 110 22.35 14.13 -23.47
CA GLU A 110 22.05 14.87 -22.26
C GLU A 110 20.63 14.63 -21.74
N PHE A 111 19.68 14.35 -22.64
CA PHE A 111 18.26 14.15 -22.33
C PHE A 111 17.81 12.69 -22.43
N GLU A 112 18.74 11.78 -22.61
CA GLU A 112 18.45 10.36 -22.84
C GLU A 112 17.77 9.71 -21.64
N SER A 113 18.18 10.05 -20.43
CA SER A 113 17.66 9.48 -19.18
C SER A 113 16.34 10.08 -18.73
N LEU A 114 15.85 11.14 -19.42
CA LEU A 114 14.58 11.78 -19.09
C LEU A 114 13.41 10.80 -19.23
N ARG A 115 12.60 10.69 -18.20
CA ARG A 115 11.43 9.83 -18.14
C ARG A 115 10.39 10.36 -17.18
N PHE A 116 9.18 9.83 -17.21
CA PHE A 116 8.09 10.21 -16.33
C PHE A 116 7.64 9.03 -15.48
N ASN A 117 7.71 9.18 -14.18
CA ASN A 117 7.28 8.18 -13.21
C ASN A 117 5.77 8.26 -12.98
N GLN A 118 5.04 7.22 -13.40
CA GLN A 118 3.58 7.14 -13.25
C GLN A 118 3.10 6.94 -11.81
N LEU A 119 3.96 6.47 -10.89
CA LEU A 119 3.60 6.29 -9.49
C LEU A 119 3.66 7.61 -8.73
N SER A 120 4.77 8.34 -8.87
CA SER A 120 4.98 9.65 -8.24
C SER A 120 4.46 10.82 -9.08
N TYR A 121 3.97 10.53 -10.30
CA TYR A 121 3.54 11.53 -11.29
C TYR A 121 4.57 12.65 -11.47
N SER A 122 5.84 12.33 -11.46
CA SER A 122 6.93 13.29 -11.56
C SER A 122 7.91 12.93 -12.67
N PRO A 123 8.46 13.94 -13.37
CA PRO A 123 9.58 13.72 -14.27
C PRO A 123 10.84 13.37 -13.46
N GLU A 124 11.68 12.53 -14.06
CA GLU A 124 12.89 12.01 -13.46
C GLU A 124 14.02 11.93 -14.50
N HIS A 125 15.25 11.94 -14.02
CA HIS A 125 16.45 11.73 -14.82
C HIS A 125 17.53 11.01 -14.00
N ILE A 126 18.57 10.52 -14.68
CA ILE A 126 19.70 9.88 -14.02
C ILE A 126 20.84 10.90 -13.88
N VAL A 127 21.28 11.09 -12.63
CA VAL A 127 22.43 11.93 -12.28
C VAL A 127 23.45 11.05 -11.56
N ASP A 128 24.68 10.97 -12.06
CA ASP A 128 25.73 10.13 -11.48
C ASP A 128 25.31 8.67 -11.19
N GLY A 129 24.54 8.10 -12.11
CA GLY A 129 24.02 6.72 -12.03
C GLY A 129 22.85 6.55 -11.06
N LYS A 130 22.35 7.62 -10.44
CA LYS A 130 21.19 7.59 -9.54
C LYS A 130 19.99 8.27 -10.19
N LEU A 131 18.83 7.70 -9.94
CA LEU A 131 17.57 8.27 -10.37
C LEU A 131 17.18 9.41 -9.43
N GLU A 132 16.99 10.60 -9.98
CA GLU A 132 16.58 11.80 -9.25
C GLU A 132 15.34 12.44 -9.89
N ARG A 133 14.53 13.11 -9.07
CA ARG A 133 13.43 13.92 -9.59
C ARG A 133 13.96 15.12 -10.34
N TRP A 134 13.42 15.36 -11.53
CA TRP A 134 13.64 16.57 -12.30
C TRP A 134 13.05 17.79 -11.58
N GLN A 135 13.83 18.84 -11.41
CA GLN A 135 13.48 20.03 -10.65
C GLN A 135 13.60 21.30 -11.53
N ASP A 136 13.09 22.43 -11.05
CA ASP A 136 13.17 23.74 -11.73
C ASP A 136 14.61 24.15 -12.10
N LYS A 137 15.59 23.74 -11.29
CA LYS A 137 17.01 23.92 -11.60
C LYS A 137 17.43 23.19 -12.87
N ASP A 138 16.82 22.04 -13.13
CA ASP A 138 17.17 21.19 -14.25
C ASP A 138 16.52 21.71 -15.55
N ASP A 139 15.31 22.31 -15.47
CA ASP A 139 14.74 23.10 -16.56
C ASP A 139 15.67 24.24 -16.97
N SER A 140 16.29 24.90 -15.99
CA SER A 140 17.21 26.00 -16.25
C SER A 140 18.51 25.51 -16.87
N LYS A 141 19.05 24.36 -16.44
CA LYS A 141 20.23 23.73 -17.04
C LYS A 141 19.94 23.27 -18.46
N ALA A 142 18.78 22.63 -18.70
CA ALA A 142 18.37 22.20 -20.03
C ALA A 142 18.28 23.37 -21.03
N ARG A 143 17.64 24.48 -20.58
CA ARG A 143 17.59 25.70 -21.41
C ARG A 143 18.96 26.23 -21.75
N PHE A 144 19.82 26.36 -20.73
CA PHE A 144 21.19 26.82 -20.94
C PHE A 144 21.97 25.92 -21.91
N TYR A 145 21.91 24.60 -21.72
CA TYR A 145 22.56 23.62 -22.55
C TYR A 145 22.11 23.74 -24.02
N ILE A 146 20.79 23.77 -24.25
CA ILE A 146 20.19 23.84 -25.59
C ILE A 146 20.56 25.16 -26.26
N GLU A 147 20.52 26.27 -25.54
CA GLU A 147 20.89 27.58 -26.08
C GLU A 147 22.39 27.63 -26.46
N GLN A 148 23.26 27.08 -25.63
CA GLN A 148 24.70 27.05 -25.93
C GLN A 148 25.03 26.16 -27.13
N LYS A 149 24.46 24.97 -27.19
CA LYS A 149 24.82 23.96 -28.19
C LYS A 149 24.10 24.17 -29.52
N TYR A 150 22.80 24.46 -29.47
CA TYR A 150 21.92 24.50 -30.64
C TYR A 150 21.52 25.91 -31.08
N LYS A 151 21.83 26.93 -30.30
CA LYS A 151 21.53 28.34 -30.58
C LYS A 151 20.02 28.62 -30.73
N ILE A 152 19.17 27.80 -30.09
CA ILE A 152 17.72 28.02 -30.03
C ILE A 152 17.30 28.32 -28.59
N HIS A 153 16.33 29.22 -28.43
CA HIS A 153 15.80 29.63 -27.14
C HIS A 153 14.31 29.94 -27.24
N ASN A 154 13.53 29.31 -26.45
CA ASN A 154 12.12 29.64 -26.20
C ASN A 154 11.61 28.77 -25.06
N ARG A 155 11.41 29.40 -23.90
CA ARG A 155 11.01 28.69 -22.67
C ARG A 155 9.70 27.93 -22.86
N GLU A 156 8.65 28.59 -23.37
CA GLU A 156 7.33 27.97 -23.48
C GLU A 156 7.32 26.76 -24.40
N LYS A 157 8.04 26.85 -25.54
CA LYS A 157 8.12 25.75 -26.50
C LYS A 157 8.98 24.59 -25.98
N LEU A 158 10.03 24.88 -25.20
CA LEU A 158 10.81 23.83 -24.51
C LEU A 158 9.96 23.15 -23.44
N ASP A 159 9.22 23.92 -22.63
CA ASP A 159 8.31 23.37 -21.62
C ASP A 159 7.24 22.45 -22.26
N ASP A 160 6.70 22.84 -23.42
CA ASP A 160 5.74 22.02 -24.17
C ASP A 160 6.42 20.77 -24.76
N ALA A 161 7.64 20.88 -25.29
CA ALA A 161 8.41 19.76 -25.80
C ALA A 161 8.77 18.75 -24.67
N LEU A 162 9.18 19.25 -23.51
CA LEU A 162 9.43 18.40 -22.32
C LEU A 162 8.17 17.63 -21.91
N ARG A 163 7.01 18.27 -21.87
CA ARG A 163 5.74 17.58 -21.54
C ARG A 163 5.42 16.48 -22.54
N ILE A 164 5.65 16.72 -23.83
CA ILE A 164 5.43 15.69 -24.86
C ILE A 164 6.42 14.53 -24.67
N LEU A 165 7.70 14.83 -24.46
CA LEU A 165 8.71 13.80 -24.23
C LEU A 165 8.40 12.96 -23.00
N PHE A 166 8.01 13.58 -21.90
CA PHE A 166 7.64 12.88 -20.65
C PHE A 166 6.43 11.96 -20.87
N ALA A 167 5.43 12.39 -21.64
CA ALA A 167 4.30 11.52 -22.01
C ALA A 167 4.72 10.33 -22.89
N GLU A 168 5.75 10.49 -23.73
CA GLU A 168 6.30 9.40 -24.55
C GLU A 168 7.16 8.43 -23.73
N ARG A 169 7.78 8.91 -22.65
CA ARG A 169 8.70 8.14 -21.80
C ARG A 169 8.13 7.84 -20.42
N GLU A 170 6.83 7.61 -20.37
CA GLU A 170 6.19 7.16 -19.14
C GLU A 170 6.62 5.76 -18.76
N TYR A 171 6.87 5.54 -17.48
CA TYR A 171 7.18 4.24 -16.92
C TYR A 171 6.59 4.08 -15.52
N HIS A 172 6.42 2.84 -15.10
CA HIS A 172 5.94 2.54 -13.75
C HIS A 172 6.98 1.71 -13.01
N PRO A 173 7.66 2.27 -11.97
CA PRO A 173 8.81 1.63 -11.35
C PRO A 173 8.48 0.26 -10.73
N ILE A 174 7.32 0.13 -10.09
CA ILE A 174 6.92 -1.12 -9.43
C ILE A 174 6.57 -2.19 -10.46
N LYS A 175 5.86 -1.83 -11.54
CA LYS A 175 5.56 -2.77 -12.62
C LYS A 175 6.83 -3.34 -13.21
N GLN A 176 7.82 -2.48 -13.52
CA GLN A 176 9.11 -2.93 -14.03
C GLN A 176 9.81 -3.92 -13.10
N ILE A 177 9.76 -3.68 -11.78
CA ILE A 177 10.36 -4.60 -10.82
C ILE A 177 9.62 -5.94 -10.80
N ILE A 178 8.30 -5.94 -10.70
CA ILE A 178 7.49 -7.17 -10.60
C ILE A 178 7.54 -7.98 -11.90
N GLU A 179 7.48 -7.31 -13.05
CA GLU A 179 7.52 -7.95 -14.37
C GLU A 179 8.88 -8.51 -14.73
N ALA A 180 9.95 -8.03 -14.08
CA ALA A 180 11.30 -8.57 -14.24
C ALA A 180 11.54 -9.86 -13.42
N VAL A 181 10.61 -10.24 -12.52
CA VAL A 181 10.74 -11.41 -11.66
C VAL A 181 9.79 -12.50 -12.11
N GLU A 182 10.33 -13.66 -12.44
CA GLU A 182 9.56 -14.86 -12.71
C GLU A 182 9.20 -15.55 -11.39
N TRP A 183 7.92 -15.91 -11.22
CA TRP A 183 7.48 -16.67 -10.06
C TRP A 183 8.06 -18.09 -10.09
N ASP A 184 8.64 -18.51 -8.98
CA ASP A 184 9.30 -19.81 -8.82
C ASP A 184 8.34 -21.00 -8.66
N GLY A 185 7.02 -20.76 -8.66
CA GLY A 185 5.99 -21.79 -8.49
C GLY A 185 5.67 -22.13 -7.03
N VAL A 186 6.34 -21.50 -6.06
CA VAL A 186 6.09 -21.72 -4.62
C VAL A 186 5.10 -20.67 -4.12
N SER A 187 3.95 -21.12 -3.56
CA SER A 187 2.94 -20.21 -3.04
C SER A 187 3.39 -19.54 -1.74
N ARG A 188 3.26 -18.22 -1.68
CA ARG A 188 3.62 -17.37 -0.54
C ARG A 188 2.53 -16.38 -0.13
N ILE A 189 1.67 -15.97 -1.07
CA ILE A 189 0.66 -14.94 -0.81
C ILE A 189 -0.35 -15.28 0.28
N GLN A 190 -0.46 -16.55 0.66
CA GLN A 190 -1.30 -16.99 1.77
C GLN A 190 -0.51 -17.28 3.06
N GLU A 191 0.81 -17.43 2.97
CA GLU A 191 1.64 -17.94 4.06
C GLU A 191 2.58 -16.88 4.65
N LEU A 192 2.78 -15.75 3.98
CA LEU A 192 3.80 -14.79 4.33
C LEU A 192 3.66 -14.26 5.77
N PHE A 193 2.43 -13.95 6.22
CA PHE A 193 2.18 -13.48 7.59
C PHE A 193 2.37 -14.61 8.62
N ILE A 194 2.02 -15.84 8.26
CA ILE A 194 2.22 -17.02 9.12
C ILE A 194 3.71 -17.28 9.29
N LYS A 195 4.46 -17.32 8.19
CA LYS A 195 5.90 -17.62 8.20
C LYS A 195 6.70 -16.57 8.96
N TRP A 196 6.46 -15.28 8.66
CA TRP A 196 7.34 -14.21 9.12
C TRP A 196 6.82 -13.44 10.33
N LEU A 197 5.53 -13.16 10.40
CA LEU A 197 4.92 -12.50 11.55
C LEU A 197 4.46 -13.48 12.64
N LYS A 198 4.69 -14.78 12.44
CA LYS A 198 4.30 -15.86 13.36
C LYS A 198 2.81 -15.83 13.71
N CYS A 199 1.99 -15.40 12.76
CA CYS A 199 0.55 -15.45 12.90
C CYS A 199 0.06 -16.89 13.00
N GLU A 200 -1.09 -17.09 13.64
CA GLU A 200 -1.75 -18.40 13.68
C GLU A 200 -2.13 -18.86 12.27
N ASP A 201 -1.83 -20.13 11.95
CA ASP A 201 -2.21 -20.70 10.64
C ASP A 201 -3.70 -21.03 10.62
N THR A 202 -4.48 -20.10 10.13
CA THR A 202 -5.93 -20.22 9.96
C THR A 202 -6.35 -19.80 8.56
N PRO A 203 -7.49 -20.33 8.05
CA PRO A 203 -8.03 -19.90 6.77
C PRO A 203 -8.23 -18.37 6.70
N TYR A 204 -8.58 -17.74 7.82
CA TYR A 204 -8.73 -16.30 7.94
C TYR A 204 -7.41 -15.55 7.68
N ILE A 205 -6.31 -15.94 8.33
CA ILE A 205 -5.00 -15.28 8.16
C ILE A 205 -4.47 -15.49 6.74
N ARG A 206 -4.62 -16.70 6.18
CA ARG A 206 -4.28 -17.00 4.79
C ARG A 206 -5.03 -16.09 3.83
N GLU A 207 -6.31 -15.88 4.06
CA GLU A 207 -7.15 -15.00 3.23
C GLU A 207 -6.76 -13.53 3.38
N VAL A 208 -6.51 -13.04 4.59
CA VAL A 208 -6.09 -11.64 4.80
C VAL A 208 -4.75 -11.38 4.13
N THR A 209 -3.79 -12.31 4.23
CA THR A 209 -2.50 -12.20 3.57
C THR A 209 -2.69 -12.12 2.05
N ARG A 210 -3.49 -13.03 1.47
CA ARG A 210 -3.84 -13.02 0.04
C ARG A 210 -4.46 -11.69 -0.39
N LEU A 211 -5.39 -11.15 0.40
CA LEU A 211 -6.07 -9.87 0.10
C LEU A 211 -5.11 -8.70 0.00
N VAL A 212 -4.08 -8.61 0.85
CA VAL A 212 -3.06 -7.56 0.77
C VAL A 212 -2.38 -7.59 -0.61
N PHE A 213 -1.95 -8.76 -1.06
CA PHE A 213 -1.32 -8.93 -2.37
C PHE A 213 -2.31 -8.68 -3.52
N ALA A 214 -3.53 -9.18 -3.39
CA ALA A 214 -4.57 -8.94 -4.38
C ALA A 214 -4.87 -7.45 -4.56
N GLY A 215 -5.05 -6.72 -3.45
CA GLY A 215 -5.28 -5.28 -3.47
C GLY A 215 -4.12 -4.51 -4.10
N GLY A 216 -2.87 -4.85 -3.73
CA GLY A 216 -1.67 -4.22 -4.27
C GLY A 216 -1.55 -4.38 -5.77
N ILE A 217 -1.70 -5.59 -6.29
CA ILE A 217 -1.63 -5.88 -7.73
C ILE A 217 -2.82 -5.25 -8.48
N HIS A 218 -4.05 -5.40 -7.97
CA HIS A 218 -5.21 -4.79 -8.64
C HIS A 218 -5.08 -3.27 -8.72
N ARG A 219 -4.65 -2.59 -7.66
CA ARG A 219 -4.42 -1.15 -7.67
C ARG A 219 -3.26 -0.73 -8.56
N LEU A 220 -2.26 -1.58 -8.70
CA LEU A 220 -1.12 -1.34 -9.59
C LEU A 220 -1.51 -1.39 -11.07
N TYR A 221 -2.28 -2.42 -11.48
CA TYR A 221 -2.63 -2.62 -12.88
C TYR A 221 -3.96 -1.98 -13.28
N ASN A 222 -4.85 -1.74 -12.33
CA ASN A 222 -6.12 -1.04 -12.50
C ASN A 222 -6.24 0.10 -11.50
N ALA A 223 -5.41 1.14 -11.71
CA ALA A 223 -5.35 2.30 -10.83
C ALA A 223 -6.74 2.93 -10.62
N GLY A 224 -7.09 3.20 -9.36
CA GLY A 224 -8.40 3.71 -8.96
C GLY A 224 -9.48 2.63 -8.85
N CYS A 225 -9.17 1.34 -8.96
CA CYS A 225 -10.14 0.29 -8.65
C CYS A 225 -10.54 0.35 -7.16
N LYS A 226 -11.74 -0.15 -6.87
CA LYS A 226 -12.22 -0.20 -5.49
C LYS A 226 -11.45 -1.27 -4.71
N PHE A 227 -10.72 -0.83 -3.71
CA PHE A 227 -10.10 -1.67 -2.69
C PHE A 227 -9.95 -0.85 -1.43
N ASP A 228 -10.73 -1.15 -0.40
CA ASP A 228 -10.79 -0.44 0.88
C ASP A 228 -10.56 -1.38 2.08
N ASP A 229 -10.09 -2.60 1.82
CA ASP A 229 -9.72 -3.57 2.84
C ASP A 229 -8.33 -3.26 3.40
N VAL A 230 -8.20 -3.29 4.71
CA VAL A 230 -6.99 -2.93 5.46
C VAL A 230 -6.65 -4.04 6.45
N ALA A 231 -5.55 -4.73 6.23
CA ALA A 231 -4.99 -5.62 7.23
C ALA A 231 -4.43 -4.77 8.40
N VAL A 232 -4.80 -5.09 9.63
CA VAL A 232 -4.33 -4.40 10.83
C VAL A 232 -3.48 -5.34 11.66
N LEU A 233 -2.18 -5.11 11.67
CA LEU A 233 -1.21 -5.90 12.41
C LEU A 233 -1.23 -5.50 13.89
N ILE A 234 -1.69 -6.40 14.73
CA ILE A 234 -1.84 -6.20 16.17
C ILE A 234 -0.70 -6.90 16.88
N GLY A 235 0.15 -6.15 17.57
CA GLY A 235 1.21 -6.69 18.42
C GLY A 235 0.92 -6.47 19.88
N THR A 236 1.52 -7.27 20.76
CA THR A 236 1.40 -7.11 22.22
C THR A 236 2.51 -6.23 22.80
N LYS A 237 3.62 -6.09 22.06
CA LYS A 237 4.81 -5.34 22.50
C LYS A 237 5.30 -4.38 21.43
N GLN A 238 6.00 -3.33 21.85
CA GLN A 238 6.78 -2.50 20.94
C GLN A 238 8.01 -3.27 20.44
N GLY A 239 8.42 -3.02 19.21
CA GLY A 239 9.63 -3.63 18.64
C GLY A 239 9.41 -5.00 17.99
N GLU A 240 8.17 -5.45 17.79
CA GLU A 240 7.86 -6.72 17.08
C GLU A 240 8.08 -6.66 15.56
N GLY A 241 8.66 -5.58 15.04
CA GLY A 241 9.02 -5.46 13.62
C GLY A 241 7.84 -5.24 12.66
N LYS A 242 6.62 -4.95 13.15
CA LYS A 242 5.43 -4.72 12.32
C LYS A 242 5.64 -3.67 11.23
N SER A 243 6.06 -2.47 11.62
CA SER A 243 6.31 -1.36 10.67
C SER A 243 7.47 -1.65 9.73
N SER A 244 8.52 -2.35 10.20
CA SER A 244 9.62 -2.79 9.33
C SER A 244 9.12 -3.77 8.27
N PHE A 245 8.27 -4.72 8.65
CA PHE A 245 7.68 -5.67 7.72
C PHE A 245 6.76 -4.97 6.70
N VAL A 246 5.91 -4.04 7.13
CA VAL A 246 5.06 -3.25 6.23
C VAL A 246 5.90 -2.44 5.24
N ARG A 247 7.01 -1.85 5.70
CA ARG A 247 7.96 -1.14 4.84
C ARG A 247 8.59 -2.06 3.79
N TRP A 248 8.96 -3.27 4.17
CA TRP A 248 9.55 -4.24 3.22
C TRP A 248 8.55 -4.74 2.18
N LEU A 249 7.25 -4.82 2.51
CA LEU A 249 6.21 -5.14 1.51
C LEU A 249 6.22 -4.17 0.33
N ALA A 250 6.66 -2.96 0.51
CA ALA A 250 6.80 -1.98 -0.58
C ALA A 250 7.97 -2.26 -1.53
N ILE A 251 8.78 -3.29 -1.28
CA ILE A 251 9.99 -3.69 -2.03
C ILE A 251 11.15 -2.70 -1.81
N LYS A 252 10.91 -1.40 -1.94
CA LYS A 252 11.87 -0.33 -1.71
C LYS A 252 11.30 0.74 -0.79
N ASP A 253 12.17 1.37 -0.02
CA ASP A 253 11.78 2.42 0.93
C ASP A 253 11.08 3.60 0.26
N GLU A 254 11.44 3.92 -0.98
CA GLU A 254 10.83 5.00 -1.77
C GLU A 254 9.35 4.76 -2.13
N PHE A 255 8.88 3.52 -2.07
CA PHE A 255 7.48 3.15 -2.35
C PHE A 255 6.65 2.94 -1.07
N PHE A 256 7.24 3.22 0.07
CA PHE A 256 6.61 3.16 1.39
C PHE A 256 6.38 4.56 1.95
N THR A 257 5.27 4.73 2.65
CA THR A 257 5.03 5.91 3.49
C THR A 257 4.26 5.55 4.75
N GLU A 258 4.55 6.25 5.83
CA GLU A 258 3.71 6.28 7.02
C GLU A 258 2.75 7.47 6.89
N VAL A 259 1.45 7.20 6.94
CA VAL A 259 0.41 8.21 6.82
C VAL A 259 0.19 8.88 8.17
N THR A 260 0.65 10.11 8.30
CA THR A 260 0.47 10.92 9.50
C THR A 260 -0.66 11.94 9.36
N GLU A 261 -1.03 12.28 8.13
CA GLU A 261 -2.09 13.23 7.79
C GLU A 261 -3.06 12.62 6.77
N ILE A 262 -4.37 12.82 7.00
CA ILE A 262 -5.44 12.24 6.16
C ILE A 262 -6.35 13.32 5.57
N GLU A 263 -6.26 14.57 6.01
CA GLU A 263 -7.14 15.64 5.59
C GLU A 263 -6.49 16.58 4.57
N GLY A 264 -7.31 17.08 3.67
CA GLY A 264 -6.93 18.11 2.70
C GLY A 264 -5.85 17.67 1.71
N GLN A 265 -5.08 18.65 1.23
CA GLN A 265 -4.01 18.43 0.24
C GLN A 265 -2.84 17.64 0.83
N LYS A 266 -2.50 17.88 2.08
CA LYS A 266 -1.40 17.19 2.77
C LYS A 266 -1.62 15.68 2.86
N GLY A 267 -2.87 15.24 3.12
CA GLY A 267 -3.20 13.82 3.11
C GLY A 267 -3.03 13.16 1.74
N VAL A 268 -3.18 13.91 0.66
CA VAL A 268 -2.93 13.42 -0.70
C VAL A 268 -1.44 13.38 -1.00
N GLU A 269 -0.71 14.44 -0.65
CA GLU A 269 0.74 14.53 -0.82
C GLU A 269 1.49 13.45 -0.03
N ALA A 270 0.95 13.04 1.13
CA ALA A 270 1.53 12.01 1.98
C ALA A 270 1.61 10.62 1.31
N ILE A 271 0.72 10.32 0.36
CA ILE A 271 0.71 9.04 -0.37
C ILE A 271 1.23 9.13 -1.79
N GLU A 272 1.67 10.30 -2.23
CA GLU A 272 2.22 10.49 -3.57
C GLU A 272 3.52 9.71 -3.74
N GLY A 273 3.57 8.83 -4.73
CA GLY A 273 4.73 7.98 -4.97
C GLY A 273 4.82 6.75 -4.05
N ALA A 274 3.88 6.56 -3.14
CA ALA A 274 3.81 5.38 -2.30
C ALA A 274 2.89 4.30 -2.88
N TRP A 275 3.27 3.05 -2.67
CA TRP A 275 2.49 1.87 -3.03
C TRP A 275 1.92 1.16 -1.79
N VAL A 276 2.74 1.03 -0.74
CA VAL A 276 2.30 0.51 0.55
C VAL A 276 2.32 1.65 1.56
N CYS A 277 1.16 1.93 2.14
CA CYS A 277 0.96 3.01 3.09
C CYS A 277 0.64 2.43 4.46
N GLU A 278 1.47 2.73 5.45
CA GLU A 278 1.19 2.36 6.84
C GLU A 278 0.34 3.43 7.51
N ILE A 279 -0.73 3.02 8.17
CA ILE A 279 -1.47 3.83 9.12
C ILE A 279 -1.05 3.37 10.51
N ALA A 280 0.05 3.96 10.99
CA ALA A 280 0.61 3.62 12.29
C ALA A 280 -0.30 4.08 13.41
N GLU A 281 -0.34 3.30 14.51
CA GLU A 281 -1.20 3.58 15.67
C GLU A 281 -2.62 3.99 15.22
N LEU A 282 -3.12 3.30 14.21
CA LEU A 282 -4.34 3.58 13.42
C LEU A 282 -5.44 4.26 14.26
N LEU A 283 -5.27 4.28 15.55
CA LEU A 283 -6.33 4.48 16.52
C LEU A 283 -5.90 5.20 17.79
N ALA A 284 -4.83 5.91 17.76
CA ALA A 284 -4.73 7.09 18.65
C ALA A 284 -5.92 8.07 18.39
N VAL A 285 -6.70 7.77 17.35
CA VAL A 285 -7.88 8.52 16.91
C VAL A 285 -9.07 8.14 17.77
N THR A 286 -9.21 8.79 18.91
CA THR A 286 -10.29 8.52 19.88
C THR A 286 -11.63 9.19 19.52
N LYS A 287 -11.67 10.06 18.50
CA LYS A 287 -12.89 10.81 18.15
C LYS A 287 -13.59 10.21 16.95
N SER A 288 -14.89 10.00 17.03
CA SER A 288 -15.71 9.42 15.95
C SER A 288 -15.59 10.16 14.60
N LYS A 289 -15.38 11.48 14.59
CA LYS A 289 -15.13 12.24 13.36
C LYS A 289 -13.84 11.86 12.66
N GLU A 290 -12.80 11.55 13.42
CA GLU A 290 -11.50 11.14 12.91
C GLU A 290 -11.59 9.73 12.33
N VAL A 291 -12.33 8.80 12.96
CA VAL A 291 -12.59 7.45 12.42
C VAL A 291 -13.31 7.52 11.07
N GLU A 292 -14.33 8.37 10.95
CA GLU A 292 -15.03 8.58 9.68
C GLU A 292 -14.14 9.24 8.62
N ALA A 293 -13.24 10.14 9.03
CA ALA A 293 -12.26 10.75 8.13
C ALA A 293 -11.29 9.68 7.59
N VAL A 294 -10.76 8.79 8.44
CA VAL A 294 -9.90 7.67 8.02
C VAL A 294 -10.64 6.73 7.06
N LYS A 295 -11.88 6.33 7.39
CA LYS A 295 -12.70 5.50 6.50
C LYS A 295 -12.92 6.16 5.14
N SER A 296 -13.27 7.45 5.15
CA SER A 296 -13.43 8.24 3.92
C SER A 296 -12.13 8.32 3.12
N TYR A 297 -11.01 8.55 3.80
CA TYR A 297 -9.70 8.63 3.17
C TYR A 297 -9.29 7.33 2.49
N ILE A 298 -9.44 6.19 3.15
CA ILE A 298 -9.10 4.87 2.60
C ILE A 298 -9.97 4.51 1.38
N THR A 299 -11.25 4.89 1.42
CA THR A 299 -12.24 4.52 0.39
C THR A 299 -12.08 5.31 -0.91
N LYS A 300 -11.35 6.42 -0.91
CA LYS A 300 -11.14 7.22 -2.12
C LYS A 300 -10.48 6.41 -3.22
N LEU A 301 -10.98 6.58 -4.43
CA LEU A 301 -10.47 5.94 -5.65
C LEU A 301 -9.56 6.86 -6.44
N VAL A 302 -9.86 8.16 -6.37
CA VAL A 302 -9.19 9.22 -7.13
C VAL A 302 -9.02 10.43 -6.21
N ASP A 303 -7.84 10.98 -6.19
CA ASP A 303 -7.54 12.26 -5.56
C ASP A 303 -7.48 13.34 -6.62
N ARG A 304 -8.34 14.35 -6.51
CA ARG A 304 -8.41 15.44 -7.46
C ARG A 304 -7.79 16.69 -6.86
N TYR A 305 -6.63 17.06 -7.34
CA TYR A 305 -5.94 18.26 -6.88
C TYR A 305 -5.07 18.87 -7.98
N ARG A 306 -4.65 20.10 -7.75
CA ARG A 306 -3.69 20.81 -8.60
C ARG A 306 -2.35 20.83 -7.87
N ARG A 307 -1.33 20.24 -8.46
CA ARG A 307 0.04 20.36 -7.94
C ARG A 307 0.50 21.82 -7.94
N PRO A 308 1.42 22.16 -7.04
CA PRO A 308 2.07 23.46 -7.14
C PRO A 308 2.60 23.68 -8.57
N PHE A 309 2.33 24.84 -9.14
CA PHE A 309 2.72 25.26 -10.48
C PHE A 309 1.98 24.60 -11.68
N ASP A 310 1.16 23.59 -11.48
CA ASP A 310 0.30 23.08 -12.55
C ASP A 310 -0.78 24.09 -12.94
N ARG A 311 -1.07 24.20 -14.23
CA ARG A 311 -2.13 25.08 -14.73
C ARG A 311 -3.54 24.50 -14.52
N ARG A 312 -3.66 23.18 -14.41
CA ARG A 312 -4.93 22.45 -14.35
C ARG A 312 -5.00 21.51 -13.15
N THR A 313 -6.20 21.30 -12.65
CA THR A 313 -6.49 20.21 -11.73
C THR A 313 -6.47 18.90 -12.49
N THR A 314 -5.79 17.90 -11.93
CA THR A 314 -5.67 16.55 -12.52
C THR A 314 -6.24 15.50 -11.56
N ASP A 315 -6.71 14.41 -12.14
CA ASP A 315 -7.21 13.25 -11.41
C ASP A 315 -6.07 12.24 -11.21
N HIS A 316 -5.70 12.03 -9.96
CA HIS A 316 -4.68 11.05 -9.57
C HIS A 316 -5.38 9.79 -9.06
N LYS A 317 -5.41 8.76 -9.88
CA LYS A 317 -5.98 7.47 -9.51
C LYS A 317 -5.11 6.79 -8.47
N ARG A 318 -5.71 6.35 -7.36
CA ARG A 318 -4.96 5.69 -6.30
C ARG A 318 -4.41 4.35 -6.73
N GLN A 319 -3.13 4.14 -6.44
CA GLN A 319 -2.38 2.93 -6.74
C GLN A 319 -1.90 2.23 -5.45
N CYS A 320 -2.05 2.88 -4.30
CA CYS A 320 -1.57 2.37 -3.02
C CYS A 320 -2.59 1.48 -2.31
N VAL A 321 -2.07 0.62 -1.43
CA VAL A 321 -2.83 -0.12 -0.42
C VAL A 321 -2.44 0.35 0.98
N PHE A 322 -3.37 0.19 1.92
CA PHE A 322 -3.17 0.59 3.31
C PHE A 322 -3.03 -0.64 4.20
N ILE A 323 -2.09 -0.56 5.15
CA ILE A 323 -1.91 -1.55 6.21
C ILE A 323 -1.87 -0.80 7.53
N GLY A 324 -2.67 -1.23 8.49
CA GLY A 324 -2.68 -0.66 9.83
C GLY A 324 -1.72 -1.38 10.75
N THR A 325 -1.15 -0.67 11.72
CA THR A 325 -0.40 -1.26 12.84
C THR A 325 -0.90 -0.70 14.15
N THR A 326 -1.00 -1.54 15.17
CA THR A 326 -1.41 -1.13 16.51
C THR A 326 -0.90 -2.11 17.58
N ASN A 327 -0.85 -1.64 18.83
CA ASN A 327 -0.57 -2.46 20.00
C ASN A 327 -1.83 -2.76 20.83
N LYS A 328 -3.00 -2.30 20.38
CA LYS A 328 -4.28 -2.54 21.04
C LYS A 328 -5.04 -3.66 20.36
N GLU A 329 -5.46 -4.67 21.11
CA GLU A 329 -6.30 -5.74 20.59
C GLU A 329 -7.70 -5.24 20.20
N GLN A 330 -8.30 -4.44 21.05
CA GLN A 330 -9.56 -3.76 20.77
C GLN A 330 -9.26 -2.34 20.32
N PHE A 331 -9.44 -2.12 19.06
CA PHE A 331 -9.04 -0.87 18.43
C PHE A 331 -10.17 -0.20 17.63
N LEU A 332 -11.29 -0.84 17.44
CA LEU A 332 -12.44 -0.30 16.73
C LEU A 332 -13.39 0.33 17.76
N THR A 333 -13.51 1.64 17.71
CA THR A 333 -14.41 2.39 18.61
C THR A 333 -15.84 2.53 18.07
N ASP A 334 -16.05 2.26 16.79
CA ASP A 334 -17.35 2.37 16.14
C ASP A 334 -17.85 1.00 15.67
N LYS A 335 -19.13 0.71 15.92
CA LYS A 335 -19.77 -0.53 15.48
C LYS A 335 -20.15 -0.53 14.00
N THR A 336 -20.00 0.61 13.31
CA THR A 336 -20.36 0.77 11.90
C THR A 336 -19.14 0.84 11.01
N GLY A 337 -19.20 0.21 9.83
CA GLY A 337 -18.13 0.29 8.83
C GLY A 337 -16.88 -0.53 9.13
N ASN A 338 -16.93 -1.45 10.08
CA ASN A 338 -15.82 -2.32 10.48
C ASN A 338 -15.40 -3.32 9.41
N ARG A 339 -16.22 -3.54 8.39
CA ARG A 339 -15.97 -4.48 7.28
C ARG A 339 -14.64 -4.27 6.54
N ARG A 340 -14.01 -3.10 6.70
CA ARG A 340 -12.73 -2.77 6.04
C ARG A 340 -11.52 -3.28 6.81
N TRP A 341 -11.68 -3.51 8.09
CA TRP A 341 -10.59 -3.79 8.99
C TRP A 341 -10.44 -5.30 9.19
N TYR A 342 -9.26 -5.82 8.93
CA TYR A 342 -8.92 -7.22 9.08
C TYR A 342 -7.88 -7.37 10.18
N PRO A 343 -8.30 -7.64 11.44
CA PRO A 343 -7.40 -7.78 12.58
C PRO A 343 -6.48 -8.98 12.44
N VAL A 344 -5.18 -8.78 12.50
CA VAL A 344 -4.16 -9.82 12.39
C VAL A 344 -3.27 -9.77 13.62
N LYS A 345 -3.38 -10.76 14.51
CA LYS A 345 -2.50 -10.88 15.67
C LYS A 345 -1.13 -11.36 15.24
N VAL A 346 -0.11 -10.55 15.53
CA VAL A 346 1.29 -10.85 15.31
C VAL A 346 1.86 -11.49 16.58
N ASN A 347 2.64 -12.53 16.44
CA ASN A 347 3.23 -13.26 17.55
C ASN A 347 4.75 -13.42 17.40
N SER A 348 5.41 -12.39 16.94
CA SER A 348 6.86 -12.37 16.69
C SER A 348 7.71 -12.04 17.93
N SER A 349 7.13 -12.07 19.12
CA SER A 349 7.88 -11.79 20.36
C SER A 349 9.00 -12.80 20.55
N GLY A 350 10.25 -12.31 20.59
CA GLY A 350 11.45 -13.15 20.70
C GLY A 350 12.04 -13.62 19.37
N TYR A 351 11.44 -13.21 18.24
CA TYR A 351 11.96 -13.44 16.91
C TYR A 351 12.38 -12.09 16.29
N ASP A 352 13.67 -11.92 16.01
CA ASP A 352 14.14 -10.71 15.36
C ASP A 352 13.96 -10.83 13.84
N LEU A 353 13.01 -10.06 13.32
CA LEU A 353 12.75 -10.00 11.88
C LEU A 353 13.96 -9.45 11.10
N HIS A 354 14.77 -8.61 11.73
CA HIS A 354 15.92 -7.99 11.07
C HIS A 354 17.03 -8.99 10.75
N ASP A 355 17.18 -10.04 11.56
CA ASP A 355 18.13 -11.13 11.30
C ASP A 355 17.80 -11.89 10.01
N ASN A 356 16.53 -11.86 9.59
CA ASN A 356 16.04 -12.56 8.40
C ASN A 356 15.61 -11.62 7.28
N LYS A 357 16.02 -10.36 7.33
CA LYS A 357 15.55 -9.31 6.40
C LYS A 357 15.68 -9.70 4.94
N GLU A 358 16.82 -10.25 4.55
CA GLU A 358 17.11 -10.61 3.16
C GLU A 358 16.17 -11.71 2.66
N GLU A 359 15.94 -12.75 3.48
CA GLU A 359 15.02 -13.84 3.13
C GLU A 359 13.57 -13.35 3.08
N ILE A 360 13.17 -12.49 4.01
CA ILE A 360 11.84 -11.86 4.02
C ILE A 360 11.64 -11.05 2.74
N GLN A 361 12.61 -10.25 2.35
CA GLN A 361 12.52 -9.44 1.13
C GLN A 361 12.47 -10.29 -0.14
N ALA A 362 13.21 -11.40 -0.18
CA ALA A 362 13.15 -12.35 -1.28
C ALA A 362 11.76 -13.02 -1.38
N ASP A 363 11.21 -13.49 -0.25
CA ASP A 363 9.86 -14.06 -0.22
C ASP A 363 8.79 -13.04 -0.60
N ILE A 364 8.92 -11.79 -0.16
CA ILE A 364 8.00 -10.70 -0.53
C ILE A 364 8.03 -10.48 -2.05
N LEU A 365 9.20 -10.43 -2.65
CA LEU A 365 9.35 -10.22 -4.08
C LEU A 365 8.72 -11.37 -4.88
N GLN A 366 8.94 -12.61 -4.45
CA GLN A 366 8.30 -13.79 -5.03
C GLN A 366 6.79 -13.83 -4.80
N ALA A 367 6.31 -13.37 -3.64
CA ALA A 367 4.88 -13.25 -3.38
C ALA A 367 4.21 -12.21 -4.31
N TRP A 368 4.87 -11.11 -4.62
CA TRP A 368 4.39 -10.16 -5.62
C TRP A 368 4.40 -10.75 -7.04
N ALA A 369 5.42 -11.54 -7.40
CA ALA A 369 5.47 -12.24 -8.67
C ALA A 369 4.36 -13.31 -8.77
N GLU A 370 4.10 -14.07 -7.69
CA GLU A 370 2.94 -14.99 -7.59
C GLU A 370 1.63 -14.26 -7.79
N ALA A 371 1.43 -13.15 -7.08
CA ALA A 371 0.22 -12.35 -7.17
C ALA A 371 0.00 -11.82 -8.60
N LYS A 372 1.06 -11.36 -9.27
CA LYS A 372 1.01 -10.93 -10.68
C LYS A 372 0.62 -12.07 -11.61
N TYR A 373 1.24 -13.24 -11.43
CA TYR A 373 0.95 -14.42 -12.23
C TYR A 373 -0.52 -14.85 -12.10
N LEU A 374 -1.06 -14.88 -10.88
CA LEU A 374 -2.46 -15.21 -10.63
C LEU A 374 -3.42 -14.12 -11.13
N TYR A 375 -3.02 -12.85 -11.06
CA TYR A 375 -3.77 -11.74 -11.64
C TYR A 375 -3.91 -11.87 -13.16
N ASP A 376 -2.82 -12.18 -13.87
CA ASP A 376 -2.82 -12.37 -15.32
C ASP A 376 -3.72 -13.54 -15.76
N LYS A 377 -3.84 -14.56 -14.91
CA LYS A 377 -4.76 -15.68 -15.12
C LYS A 377 -6.21 -15.38 -14.75
N GLY A 378 -6.49 -14.22 -14.11
CA GLY A 378 -7.81 -13.90 -13.60
C GLY A 378 -8.20 -14.69 -12.34
N GLU A 379 -7.23 -15.34 -11.68
CA GLU A 379 -7.43 -16.17 -10.49
C GLU A 379 -7.31 -15.39 -9.18
N LEU A 380 -6.71 -14.18 -9.19
CA LEU A 380 -6.55 -13.33 -8.03
C LEU A 380 -7.69 -12.31 -7.91
N GLN A 381 -8.61 -12.52 -6.99
CA GLN A 381 -9.73 -11.61 -6.78
C GLN A 381 -9.46 -10.60 -5.65
N PRO A 382 -9.82 -9.30 -5.81
CA PRO A 382 -9.58 -8.26 -4.82
C PRO A 382 -10.70 -8.16 -3.76
N TYR A 383 -11.32 -9.27 -3.43
CA TYR A 383 -12.35 -9.37 -2.39
C TYR A 383 -12.24 -10.69 -1.65
N ALA A 384 -12.75 -10.70 -0.41
CA ALA A 384 -12.67 -11.87 0.46
C ALA A 384 -13.55 -13.03 -0.01
N ASP A 385 -13.10 -14.25 0.26
CA ASP A 385 -13.88 -15.46 0.02
C ASP A 385 -15.19 -15.40 0.84
N ARG A 386 -16.30 -15.66 0.15
CA ARG A 386 -17.65 -15.66 0.75
C ARG A 386 -17.80 -16.68 1.88
N ASN A 387 -17.06 -17.77 1.82
CA ASN A 387 -17.11 -18.82 2.83
C ASN A 387 -16.49 -18.36 4.16
N LEU A 388 -15.58 -17.37 4.15
CA LEU A 388 -14.91 -16.83 5.32
C LEU A 388 -15.57 -15.58 5.90
N LEU A 389 -16.67 -15.09 5.32
CA LEU A 389 -17.34 -13.87 5.77
C LEU A 389 -17.81 -13.93 7.21
N LYS A 390 -18.17 -15.11 7.72
CA LYS A 390 -18.56 -15.30 9.12
C LYS A 390 -17.37 -15.12 10.04
N ASP A 391 -16.27 -15.78 9.77
CA ASP A 391 -15.04 -15.71 10.58
C ASP A 391 -14.47 -14.29 10.55
N ILE A 392 -14.52 -13.63 9.38
CA ILE A 392 -14.10 -12.23 9.23
C ILE A 392 -14.92 -11.33 10.17
N ARG A 393 -16.25 -11.47 10.19
CA ARG A 393 -17.12 -10.68 11.07
C ARG A 393 -16.84 -10.94 12.55
N GLU A 394 -16.67 -12.19 12.95
CA GLU A 394 -16.34 -12.55 14.33
C GLU A 394 -15.01 -11.89 14.78
N LYS A 395 -13.99 -11.89 13.92
CA LYS A 395 -12.71 -11.22 14.21
C LYS A 395 -12.85 -9.70 14.26
N GLN A 396 -13.67 -9.11 13.41
CA GLN A 396 -13.96 -7.67 13.41
C GLN A 396 -14.74 -7.26 14.67
N GLU A 397 -15.72 -8.06 15.08
CA GLU A 397 -16.49 -7.83 16.31
C GLU A 397 -15.62 -7.94 17.57
N ALA A 398 -14.72 -8.91 17.62
CA ALA A 398 -13.76 -9.08 18.72
C ALA A 398 -12.76 -7.91 18.84
N ALA A 399 -12.50 -7.19 17.76
CA ALA A 399 -11.63 -6.02 17.76
C ALA A 399 -12.32 -4.70 18.17
N VAL A 400 -13.65 -4.73 18.42
CA VAL A 400 -14.39 -3.56 18.90
C VAL A 400 -14.11 -3.36 20.39
N GLU A 401 -13.83 -2.11 20.78
CA GLU A 401 -13.66 -1.75 22.19
C GLU A 401 -14.95 -2.03 22.98
N ASP A 402 -14.80 -2.69 24.11
CA ASP A 402 -15.91 -2.92 25.03
C ASP A 402 -16.32 -1.58 25.65
N ASP A 403 -17.55 -1.18 25.40
CA ASP A 403 -18.13 -0.03 26.09
C ASP A 403 -18.64 -0.45 27.47
N TYR A 404 -17.85 -0.14 28.50
CA TYR A 404 -18.22 -0.44 29.89
C TYR A 404 -19.62 0.05 30.28
N ARG A 405 -20.11 1.10 29.59
CA ARG A 405 -21.48 1.62 29.83
C ARG A 405 -22.54 0.61 29.45
N VAL A 406 -22.27 -0.32 28.53
CA VAL A 406 -23.21 -1.36 28.10
C VAL A 406 -23.59 -2.25 29.32
N GLY A 407 -22.60 -2.69 30.10
CA GLY A 407 -22.83 -3.49 31.30
C GLY A 407 -23.65 -2.72 32.35
N MET A 408 -23.23 -1.49 32.66
CA MET A 408 -23.94 -0.64 33.65
C MET A 408 -25.39 -0.35 33.21
N ILE A 409 -25.61 -0.09 31.95
CA ILE A 409 -26.94 0.16 31.38
C ILE A 409 -27.77 -1.14 31.40
N ALA A 410 -27.21 -2.27 30.99
CA ALA A 410 -27.89 -3.55 30.99
C ALA A 410 -28.40 -3.93 32.40
N ASP A 411 -27.55 -3.76 33.40
CA ASP A 411 -27.91 -4.00 34.80
C ASP A 411 -29.03 -3.05 35.24
N TYR A 412 -28.93 -1.77 34.93
CA TYR A 412 -29.93 -0.77 35.29
C TYR A 412 -31.30 -1.01 34.64
N ILE A 413 -31.32 -1.38 33.34
CA ILE A 413 -32.58 -1.63 32.61
C ILE A 413 -33.14 -3.03 32.79
N GLY A 414 -32.40 -3.91 33.47
CA GLY A 414 -32.77 -5.34 33.64
C GLY A 414 -34.20 -5.57 34.16
N ARG A 415 -34.71 -4.67 35.01
CA ARG A 415 -36.04 -4.72 35.62
C ARG A 415 -37.02 -3.63 35.17
N LYS A 416 -36.70 -2.95 34.04
CA LYS A 416 -37.51 -1.84 33.54
C LYS A 416 -38.18 -2.18 32.22
N ASP A 417 -39.39 -1.65 32.02
CA ASP A 417 -40.13 -1.81 30.75
C ASP A 417 -39.90 -0.63 29.80
N LYS A 418 -39.55 0.52 30.35
CA LYS A 418 -39.24 1.73 29.61
C LYS A 418 -38.18 2.57 30.30
N VAL A 419 -37.33 3.24 29.53
CA VAL A 419 -36.29 4.18 29.98
C VAL A 419 -36.13 5.35 29.02
N CYS A 420 -35.57 6.47 29.50
CA CYS A 420 -35.14 7.55 28.66
C CYS A 420 -33.63 7.78 28.78
N VAL A 421 -33.04 8.42 27.79
CA VAL A 421 -31.58 8.65 27.71
C VAL A 421 -31.08 9.49 28.90
N LEU A 422 -31.84 10.48 29.34
CA LEU A 422 -31.48 11.33 30.47
C LEU A 422 -31.49 10.55 31.81
N GLU A 423 -32.41 9.60 31.94
CA GLU A 423 -32.47 8.71 33.07
C GLU A 423 -31.23 7.78 33.13
N LEU A 424 -30.85 7.20 32.01
CA LEU A 424 -29.62 6.39 31.91
C LEU A 424 -28.39 7.20 32.28
N TRP A 425 -28.28 8.41 31.72
CA TRP A 425 -27.16 9.31 31.95
C TRP A 425 -26.98 9.62 33.43
N LYS A 426 -28.08 9.93 34.14
CA LYS A 426 -28.03 10.32 35.54
C LYS A 426 -27.95 9.15 36.52
N ASN A 427 -28.73 8.12 36.25
CA ASN A 427 -28.95 7.07 37.25
C ASN A 427 -28.17 5.77 36.97
N ALA A 428 -27.93 5.44 35.72
CA ALA A 428 -27.12 4.27 35.35
C ALA A 428 -25.63 4.60 35.27
N LEU A 429 -25.28 5.82 34.82
CA LEU A 429 -23.91 6.27 34.62
C LEU A 429 -23.44 7.31 35.64
N ASP A 430 -24.21 7.58 36.67
CA ASP A 430 -23.90 8.44 37.84
C ASP A 430 -23.48 9.90 37.46
N ASN A 431 -24.10 10.43 36.44
CA ASN A 431 -23.83 11.80 35.97
C ASN A 431 -24.90 12.81 36.48
N GLU A 432 -25.08 12.89 37.78
CA GLU A 432 -26.17 13.65 38.41
C GLU A 432 -26.23 15.13 38.02
N PHE A 433 -25.05 15.79 37.87
CA PHE A 433 -24.95 17.23 37.75
C PHE A 433 -24.86 17.71 36.28
N SER A 434 -24.85 16.78 35.30
CA SER A 434 -24.73 17.13 33.89
C SER A 434 -25.88 16.59 33.05
N LYS A 435 -26.01 17.12 31.82
CA LYS A 435 -26.89 16.56 30.80
C LYS A 435 -26.01 15.97 29.69
N PRO A 436 -26.43 14.86 29.09
CA PRO A 436 -25.68 14.31 27.98
C PRO A 436 -25.67 15.29 26.79
N SER A 437 -24.54 15.44 26.16
CA SER A 437 -24.42 16.11 24.87
C SER A 437 -25.25 15.36 23.82
N ARG A 438 -25.48 15.99 22.67
CA ARG A 438 -26.17 15.32 21.54
C ARG A 438 -25.45 14.03 21.10
N ARG A 439 -24.12 14.03 21.17
CA ARG A 439 -23.29 12.88 20.84
C ARG A 439 -23.50 11.73 21.84
N GLU A 440 -23.35 12.03 23.11
CA GLU A 440 -23.56 11.03 24.19
C GLU A 440 -25.00 10.48 24.18
N SER A 441 -25.98 11.33 23.90
CA SER A 441 -27.36 10.89 23.72
C SER A 441 -27.55 9.90 22.58
N ASN A 442 -26.86 10.12 21.45
CA ASN A 442 -26.89 9.19 20.32
C ASN A 442 -26.16 7.88 20.65
N GLU A 443 -25.01 7.93 21.33
CA GLU A 443 -24.27 6.74 21.76
C GLU A 443 -25.13 5.88 22.72
N LEU A 444 -25.79 6.49 23.70
CA LEU A 444 -26.71 5.78 24.61
C LEU A 444 -27.91 5.18 23.85
N ALA A 445 -28.42 5.86 22.85
CA ALA A 445 -29.46 5.33 21.99
C ALA A 445 -29.00 4.07 21.22
N LEU A 446 -27.77 4.06 20.71
CA LEU A 446 -27.17 2.89 20.06
C LEU A 446 -26.97 1.73 21.03
N ILE A 447 -26.54 2.01 22.27
CA ILE A 447 -26.44 1.00 23.32
C ILE A 447 -27.81 0.37 23.59
N LEU A 448 -28.85 1.16 23.74
CA LEU A 448 -30.21 0.65 23.94
C LEU A 448 -30.67 -0.24 22.79
N GLN A 449 -30.40 0.18 21.53
CA GLN A 449 -30.71 -0.64 20.35
C GLN A 449 -29.96 -1.97 20.37
N SER A 450 -28.67 -1.97 20.73
CA SER A 450 -27.87 -3.19 20.82
C SER A 450 -28.36 -4.15 21.92
N LEU A 451 -28.96 -3.60 22.98
CA LEU A 451 -29.61 -4.37 24.05
C LEU A 451 -31.05 -4.78 23.73
N GLY A 452 -31.50 -4.58 22.47
CA GLY A 452 -32.82 -5.02 22.02
C GLY A 452 -33.97 -4.09 22.42
N TRP A 453 -33.67 -2.82 22.68
CA TRP A 453 -34.70 -1.81 22.98
C TRP A 453 -35.09 -1.04 21.71
N GLU A 454 -36.38 -0.69 21.63
CA GLU A 454 -36.93 0.04 20.50
C GLU A 454 -37.28 1.48 20.89
N ARG A 455 -37.05 2.38 19.97
CA ARG A 455 -37.36 3.79 20.12
C ARG A 455 -38.90 3.99 20.13
N GLY A 456 -39.41 4.60 21.18
CA GLY A 456 -40.82 4.85 21.34
C GLY A 456 -41.20 6.31 21.13
N LYS A 457 -42.16 6.79 21.94
CA LYS A 457 -42.72 8.16 21.83
C LYS A 457 -42.18 9.07 22.93
N VAL A 458 -42.44 10.39 22.76
CA VAL A 458 -42.15 11.36 23.78
C VAL A 458 -43.26 11.28 24.83
N GLU A 459 -42.87 11.04 26.08
CA GLU A 459 -43.78 10.96 27.23
C GLU A 459 -43.25 11.79 28.40
N HIS A 460 -44.11 12.10 29.34
CA HIS A 460 -43.73 12.81 30.55
C HIS A 460 -43.04 11.89 31.56
N HIS A 461 -41.84 12.23 31.96
CA HIS A 461 -41.09 11.56 33.05
C HIS A 461 -41.18 12.41 34.29
N SER A 462 -41.55 11.83 35.42
CA SER A 462 -41.80 12.55 36.68
C SER A 462 -40.63 13.41 37.16
N ALA A 463 -39.38 12.94 36.95
CA ALA A 463 -38.19 13.67 37.39
C ALA A 463 -37.54 14.52 36.27
N PHE A 464 -37.79 14.23 34.97
CA PHE A 464 -37.04 14.80 33.87
C PHE A 464 -37.89 15.51 32.81
N GLY A 465 -39.21 15.64 33.05
CA GLY A 465 -40.13 16.29 32.12
C GLY A 465 -40.35 15.44 30.85
N ASN A 466 -40.63 16.11 29.72
CA ASN A 466 -40.93 15.43 28.47
C ASN A 466 -39.64 14.82 27.87
N GLN A 467 -39.61 13.52 27.78
CA GLN A 467 -38.48 12.72 27.30
C GLN A 467 -38.91 11.72 26.25
N LEU A 468 -38.00 11.40 25.31
CA LEU A 468 -38.13 10.28 24.37
C LEU A 468 -37.87 8.97 25.14
N PHE A 469 -38.85 8.07 25.18
CA PHE A 469 -38.72 6.78 25.84
C PHE A 469 -38.29 5.69 24.86
N TRP A 470 -37.62 4.70 25.44
CA TRP A 470 -37.24 3.46 24.81
C TRP A 470 -37.94 2.32 25.55
N TYR A 471 -38.37 1.30 24.82
CA TYR A 471 -39.13 0.18 25.35
C TYR A 471 -38.41 -1.14 25.04
N ARG A 472 -38.53 -2.09 25.93
CA ARG A 472 -38.04 -3.44 25.71
C ARG A 472 -38.83 -4.05 24.53
N ARG A 473 -38.11 -4.60 23.54
CA ARG A 473 -38.75 -5.32 22.45
C ARG A 473 -39.47 -6.55 22.97
N THR A 474 -40.78 -6.57 22.91
CA THR A 474 -41.58 -7.75 23.22
C THR A 474 -41.34 -8.77 22.11
N PRO A 475 -40.93 -10.03 22.38
CA PRO A 475 -40.84 -11.03 21.35
C PRO A 475 -42.18 -11.12 20.62
N LYS A 476 -42.21 -10.94 19.30
CA LYS A 476 -43.41 -11.22 18.52
C LYS A 476 -43.81 -12.65 18.82
N LYS A 477 -45.01 -12.88 19.38
CA LYS A 477 -45.61 -14.20 19.39
C LYS A 477 -45.60 -14.69 17.95
N LEU A 478 -44.92 -15.79 17.68
CA LEU A 478 -45.09 -16.51 16.44
C LEU A 478 -46.60 -16.76 16.28
N PRO A 479 -47.19 -16.54 15.11
CA PRO A 479 -48.57 -16.96 14.88
C PRO A 479 -48.68 -18.44 15.29
N GLU A 480 -49.64 -18.77 16.14
CA GLU A 480 -50.00 -20.13 16.44
C GLU A 480 -50.30 -20.78 15.08
N ILE A 481 -49.56 -21.82 14.77
CA ILE A 481 -49.88 -22.66 13.59
C ILE A 481 -51.20 -23.33 13.99
N ASP A 482 -52.28 -22.95 13.33
CA ASP A 482 -53.53 -23.69 13.44
C ASP A 482 -53.26 -25.13 12.97
N ASP A 483 -53.29 -26.04 13.92
CA ASP A 483 -53.19 -27.50 13.67
C ASP A 483 -54.48 -28.10 13.04
N ASP A 484 -55.30 -27.29 12.36
CA ASP A 484 -56.49 -27.74 11.65
C ASP A 484 -56.24 -27.87 10.16
N LEU A 485 -55.41 -28.84 9.76
CA LEU A 485 -55.48 -29.47 8.45
C LEU A 485 -55.23 -30.97 8.61
N GLU A 486 -56.13 -31.64 9.31
CA GLU A 486 -56.51 -33.01 8.97
C GLU A 486 -57.57 -32.98 7.85
N MET A 487 -57.22 -33.43 6.68
CA MET A 487 -57.76 -34.45 5.78
C MET A 487 -57.23 -34.34 4.37
#